data_1da0cae7b6bb77abc2e4d025c1001f10
#
_entry.id   1da0cae7b6bb77abc2e4d025c1001f10
#
_cell.length_a   1.000
_cell.length_b   1.000
_cell.length_c   1.000
_cell.angle_alpha   90.00
_cell.angle_beta   90.00
_cell.angle_gamma   90.00
#
_symmetry.space_group_name_H-M   'P 1'
#
loop_
_entity.id
_entity.type
_entity.pdbx_description
1 polymer ?
#
loop_
_entity_poly.entity_id
_entity_poly.type
_entity_poly.pdbx_seq_one_letter_code
_entity_poly.pdbx_strand_id
1 'polypeptide(L)'
;SAVDGVEPQSETNWRLADNYKVPRLGFVNKMDRQGADFLKVCQQVKDMLGSNAVPIVLPIGDEADFKGVVDLIKNRAIVWHDENHGSTFDVVEIPAEMVDDVRQYRGRLIEEVAAYDENLLEKYMEDENSITEEEVHVALRAATLDMSIIPMTCGSSFKNKGVQFMLDAVCRYLPSPMDKEAIHGTDPKTEEPTSRKPSVDEPFSALAFKIATDPFVGRLAFFRAYSGALDAGSYVLNTRSGNKERISRIYQMHANKQEPIERIEAGDIGAAVGFKDIKTGDTLCDEKAPIVLESM
;
A
#
# COMPACT_ATOMS: atom_id res chain seq x y z
N SER A 1 16.47 -2.33 -2.62
CA SER A 1 17.15 -3.55 -3.04
C SER A 1 17.94 -4.16 -1.89
N ALA A 2 17.96 -5.51 -1.79
CA ALA A 2 18.75 -6.20 -0.75
C ALA A 2 20.28 -6.02 -0.94
N VAL A 3 20.72 -5.72 -2.15
CA VAL A 3 22.13 -5.55 -2.52
C VAL A 3 22.54 -4.07 -2.43
N ASP A 4 21.78 -3.21 -3.10
CA ASP A 4 22.13 -1.79 -3.26
C ASP A 4 21.70 -0.95 -2.03
N GLY A 5 20.76 -1.45 -1.24
CA GLY A 5 20.24 -0.77 -0.06
C GLY A 5 19.37 0.43 -0.39
N VAL A 6 19.54 1.50 0.37
CA VAL A 6 18.87 2.80 0.17
C VAL A 6 19.64 3.60 -0.87
N GLU A 7 18.93 4.00 -1.93
CA GLU A 7 19.48 4.78 -3.05
C GLU A 7 18.89 6.20 -3.07
N PRO A 8 19.52 7.17 -3.76
CA PRO A 8 19.04 8.57 -3.80
C PRO A 8 17.57 8.72 -4.23
N GLN A 9 17.12 7.87 -5.15
CA GLN A 9 15.72 7.85 -5.56
C GLN A 9 14.79 7.38 -4.44
N SER A 10 15.25 6.45 -3.59
CA SER A 10 14.53 6.01 -2.40
C SER A 10 14.35 7.17 -1.41
N GLU A 11 15.41 7.97 -1.17
CA GLU A 11 15.33 9.16 -0.31
C GLU A 11 14.33 10.19 -0.83
N THR A 12 14.37 10.48 -2.13
CA THR A 12 13.44 11.45 -2.74
C THR A 12 11.99 11.02 -2.55
N ASN A 13 11.67 9.76 -2.86
CA ASN A 13 10.33 9.22 -2.71
C ASN A 13 9.91 9.16 -1.23
N TRP A 14 10.86 8.87 -0.34
CA TRP A 14 10.60 8.82 1.09
C TRP A 14 10.21 10.17 1.66
N ARG A 15 10.95 11.23 1.30
CA ARG A 15 10.63 12.61 1.67
C ARG A 15 9.27 13.07 1.16
N LEU A 16 8.92 12.69 -0.08
CA LEU A 16 7.59 12.97 -0.62
C LEU A 16 6.50 12.26 0.21
N ALA A 17 6.70 11.00 0.55
CA ALA A 17 5.77 10.25 1.38
C ALA A 17 5.64 10.85 2.80
N ASP A 18 6.73 11.38 3.38
CA ASP A 18 6.69 12.09 4.66
C ASP A 18 5.89 13.40 4.58
N ASN A 19 6.12 14.18 3.54
CA ASN A 19 5.42 15.45 3.32
C ASN A 19 3.89 15.27 3.22
N TYR A 20 3.46 14.17 2.59
CA TYR A 20 2.04 13.84 2.43
C TYR A 20 1.51 12.89 3.51
N LYS A 21 2.30 12.58 4.52
CA LYS A 21 1.95 11.68 5.63
C LYS A 21 1.38 10.34 5.12
N VAL A 22 2.10 9.70 4.21
CA VAL A 22 1.70 8.43 3.59
C VAL A 22 2.26 7.26 4.38
N PRO A 23 1.42 6.42 5.01
CA PRO A 23 1.84 5.17 5.63
C PRO A 23 2.53 4.24 4.63
N ARG A 24 3.55 3.52 5.08
CA ARG A 24 4.42 2.71 4.24
C ARG A 24 4.68 1.33 4.80
N LEU A 25 5.00 0.42 3.90
CA LEU A 25 5.52 -0.91 4.16
C LEU A 25 6.75 -1.09 3.27
N GLY A 26 7.82 -1.66 3.81
CA GLY A 26 9.03 -1.95 3.07
C GLY A 26 9.07 -3.41 2.59
N PHE A 27 9.40 -3.60 1.30
CA PHE A 27 9.72 -4.91 0.73
C PHE A 27 11.15 -4.88 0.17
N VAL A 28 12.06 -5.53 0.87
CA VAL A 28 13.47 -5.62 0.45
C VAL A 28 13.58 -6.73 -0.59
N ASN A 29 13.63 -6.32 -1.84
CA ASN A 29 13.65 -7.21 -3.00
C ASN A 29 15.06 -7.66 -3.38
N LYS A 30 15.16 -8.69 -4.22
CA LYS A 30 16.39 -9.27 -4.74
C LYS A 30 17.20 -10.05 -3.68
N MET A 31 16.52 -10.71 -2.75
CA MET A 31 17.18 -11.57 -1.75
C MET A 31 17.95 -12.74 -2.36
N ASP A 32 17.66 -13.09 -3.61
CA ASP A 32 18.32 -14.13 -4.41
C ASP A 32 19.64 -13.69 -5.09
N ARG A 33 20.06 -12.45 -4.90
CA ARG A 33 21.26 -11.88 -5.52
C ARG A 33 22.46 -11.91 -4.56
N GLN A 34 23.65 -12.05 -5.13
CA GLN A 34 24.90 -11.99 -4.38
C GLN A 34 25.06 -10.65 -3.66
N GLY A 35 25.42 -10.68 -2.39
CA GLY A 35 25.56 -9.52 -1.52
C GLY A 35 24.23 -9.05 -0.91
N ALA A 36 23.14 -9.83 -1.01
CA ALA A 36 21.87 -9.52 -0.40
C ALA A 36 21.95 -9.57 1.13
N ASP A 37 21.49 -8.49 1.80
CA ASP A 37 21.45 -8.39 3.26
C ASP A 37 20.23 -7.57 3.70
N PHE A 38 19.19 -8.27 4.17
CA PHE A 38 17.94 -7.67 4.61
C PHE A 38 18.09 -6.77 5.83
N LEU A 39 18.79 -7.25 6.85
CA LEU A 39 18.91 -6.53 8.11
C LEU A 39 19.76 -5.26 7.97
N LYS A 40 20.80 -5.30 7.14
CA LYS A 40 21.58 -4.13 6.77
C LYS A 40 20.70 -3.07 6.09
N VAL A 41 19.80 -3.46 5.19
CA VAL A 41 18.87 -2.51 4.54
C VAL A 41 17.91 -1.91 5.55
N CYS A 42 17.37 -2.70 6.48
CA CYS A 42 16.53 -2.18 7.56
C CYS A 42 17.28 -1.14 8.41
N GLN A 43 18.54 -1.40 8.72
CA GLN A 43 19.38 -0.45 9.44
C GLN A 43 19.64 0.82 8.63
N GLN A 44 19.89 0.71 7.33
CA GLN A 44 20.04 1.87 6.44
C GLN A 44 18.79 2.75 6.39
N VAL A 45 17.58 2.15 6.39
CA VAL A 45 16.34 2.90 6.47
C VAL A 45 16.25 3.71 7.76
N LYS A 46 16.69 3.14 8.89
CA LYS A 46 16.75 3.86 10.17
C LYS A 46 17.77 5.02 10.12
N ASP A 47 18.98 4.75 9.67
CA ASP A 47 20.10 5.69 9.74
C ASP A 47 20.01 6.81 8.70
N MET A 48 19.59 6.49 7.48
CA MET A 48 19.58 7.43 6.36
C MET A 48 18.23 8.13 6.16
N LEU A 49 17.13 7.44 6.48
CA LEU A 49 15.78 7.96 6.25
C LEU A 49 15.06 8.38 7.56
N GLY A 50 15.72 8.15 8.72
CA GLY A 50 15.17 8.54 10.02
C GLY A 50 13.87 7.86 10.40
N SER A 51 13.57 6.71 9.81
CA SER A 51 12.29 6.00 10.01
C SER A 51 12.49 4.70 10.77
N ASN A 52 11.55 4.39 11.66
CA ASN A 52 11.61 3.17 12.46
C ASN A 52 11.24 1.94 11.63
N ALA A 53 12.22 1.39 10.90
CA ALA A 53 12.08 0.18 10.12
C ALA A 53 12.13 -1.06 11.02
N VAL A 54 11.01 -1.76 11.15
CA VAL A 54 10.88 -2.92 12.03
C VAL A 54 10.66 -4.18 11.18
N PRO A 55 11.59 -5.15 11.20
CA PRO A 55 11.40 -6.43 10.55
C PRO A 55 10.18 -7.17 11.11
N ILE A 56 9.30 -7.62 10.23
CA ILE A 56 8.19 -8.53 10.57
C ILE A 56 8.43 -9.95 10.05
N VAL A 57 9.52 -10.13 9.33
CA VAL A 57 10.06 -11.42 8.87
C VAL A 57 11.56 -11.46 9.06
N LEU A 58 12.13 -12.68 9.08
CA LEU A 58 13.56 -12.92 8.88
C LEU A 58 13.75 -13.81 7.65
N PRO A 59 14.76 -13.58 6.79
CA PRO A 59 15.02 -14.44 5.65
C PRO A 59 15.56 -15.81 6.08
N ILE A 60 15.15 -16.86 5.37
CA ILE A 60 15.71 -18.22 5.50
C ILE A 60 16.68 -18.41 4.34
N GLY A 61 17.96 -18.39 4.67
CA GLY A 61 19.03 -18.32 3.67
C GLY A 61 19.14 -16.94 3.02
N ASP A 62 20.19 -16.77 2.27
CA ASP A 62 20.50 -15.57 1.49
C ASP A 62 21.04 -15.96 0.11
N GLU A 63 21.12 -15.00 -0.78
CA GLU A 63 21.65 -15.18 -2.13
C GLU A 63 21.04 -16.39 -2.85
N ALA A 64 21.88 -17.33 -3.30
CA ALA A 64 21.43 -18.54 -4.00
C ALA A 64 20.63 -19.48 -3.10
N ASP A 65 20.86 -19.43 -1.78
CA ASP A 65 20.23 -20.27 -0.77
C ASP A 65 18.94 -19.67 -0.19
N PHE A 66 18.54 -18.48 -0.64
CA PHE A 66 17.29 -17.85 -0.21
C PHE A 66 16.08 -18.70 -0.63
N LYS A 67 15.40 -19.28 0.33
CA LYS A 67 14.26 -20.19 0.11
C LYS A 67 12.96 -19.78 0.76
N GLY A 68 13.01 -18.86 1.72
CA GLY A 68 11.81 -18.49 2.45
C GLY A 68 12.01 -17.40 3.48
N VAL A 69 11.03 -17.25 4.34
CA VAL A 69 11.05 -16.31 5.48
C VAL A 69 10.47 -16.95 6.73
N VAL A 70 10.93 -16.50 7.89
CA VAL A 70 10.23 -16.74 9.16
C VAL A 70 9.30 -15.57 9.43
N ASP A 71 8.00 -15.83 9.57
CA ASP A 71 6.99 -14.88 10.02
C ASP A 71 7.14 -14.69 11.53
N LEU A 72 7.62 -13.52 11.97
CA LEU A 72 7.87 -13.20 13.36
C LEU A 72 6.58 -13.05 14.20
N ILE A 73 5.45 -12.74 13.55
CA ILE A 73 4.18 -12.56 14.24
C ILE A 73 3.56 -13.92 14.52
N LYS A 74 3.45 -14.77 13.50
CA LYS A 74 2.89 -16.12 13.61
C LYS A 74 3.87 -17.16 14.14
N ASN A 75 5.13 -16.77 14.30
CA ASN A 75 6.21 -17.63 14.81
C ASN A 75 6.33 -18.94 14.03
N ARG A 76 6.37 -18.87 12.71
CA ARG A 76 6.44 -20.01 11.78
C ARG A 76 7.28 -19.68 10.56
N ALA A 77 7.85 -20.69 9.93
CA ALA A 77 8.60 -20.54 8.69
C ALA A 77 7.71 -20.80 7.46
N ILE A 78 7.97 -20.05 6.39
CA ILE A 78 7.33 -20.19 5.09
C ILE A 78 8.41 -20.42 4.05
N VAL A 79 8.35 -21.53 3.34
CA VAL A 79 9.33 -21.93 2.33
C VAL A 79 8.63 -22.08 0.98
N TRP A 80 9.10 -21.36 -0.03
CA TRP A 80 8.55 -21.41 -1.38
C TRP A 80 9.21 -22.47 -2.25
N HIS A 81 8.42 -23.09 -3.13
CA HIS A 81 8.89 -24.11 -4.04
C HIS A 81 9.38 -23.51 -5.36
N ASP A 82 10.63 -23.84 -5.74
CA ASP A 82 11.23 -23.35 -6.99
C ASP A 82 10.62 -24.03 -8.23
N GLU A 83 10.13 -25.27 -8.10
CA GLU A 83 9.59 -26.09 -9.20
C GLU A 83 8.40 -25.46 -9.90
N ASN A 84 7.62 -24.64 -9.20
CA ASN A 84 6.44 -23.95 -9.72
C ASN A 84 6.55 -22.41 -9.67
N HIS A 85 7.76 -21.91 -9.76
CA HIS A 85 8.06 -20.46 -9.74
C HIS A 85 7.46 -19.72 -8.53
N GLY A 86 7.56 -20.30 -7.32
CA GLY A 86 7.11 -19.71 -6.09
C GLY A 86 5.58 -19.50 -5.98
N SER A 87 4.80 -20.20 -6.81
CA SER A 87 3.33 -20.11 -6.73
C SER A 87 2.75 -20.85 -5.53
N THR A 88 3.48 -21.83 -4.99
CA THR A 88 3.12 -22.57 -3.79
C THR A 88 4.23 -22.47 -2.73
N PHE A 89 3.82 -22.66 -1.49
CA PHE A 89 4.71 -22.64 -0.34
C PHE A 89 4.23 -23.63 0.71
N ASP A 90 5.16 -24.05 1.57
CA ASP A 90 4.86 -24.81 2.77
C ASP A 90 5.05 -23.96 4.02
N VAL A 91 4.22 -24.20 5.01
CA VAL A 91 4.42 -23.71 6.38
C VAL A 91 5.13 -24.80 7.15
N VAL A 92 6.32 -24.50 7.62
CA VAL A 92 7.19 -25.45 8.31
C VAL A 92 7.63 -24.91 9.67
N GLU A 93 8.24 -25.75 10.48
CA GLU A 93 8.86 -25.31 11.74
C GLU A 93 10.06 -24.39 11.46
N ILE A 94 10.34 -23.51 12.41
CA ILE A 94 11.49 -22.60 12.35
C ILE A 94 12.77 -23.44 12.37
N PRO A 95 13.70 -23.19 11.41
CA PRO A 95 14.99 -23.87 11.42
C PRO A 95 15.70 -23.73 12.78
N ALA A 96 16.28 -24.83 13.27
CA ALA A 96 16.88 -24.86 14.60
C ALA A 96 17.97 -23.80 14.81
N GLU A 97 18.73 -23.51 13.76
CA GLU A 97 19.78 -22.48 13.74
C GLU A 97 19.24 -21.05 13.83
N MET A 98 17.96 -20.83 13.56
CA MET A 98 17.33 -19.50 13.58
C MET A 98 16.53 -19.21 14.85
N VAL A 99 16.32 -20.21 15.72
CA VAL A 99 15.42 -20.08 16.88
C VAL A 99 15.78 -18.91 17.80
N ASP A 100 17.06 -18.70 18.06
CA ASP A 100 17.51 -17.63 18.96
C ASP A 100 17.37 -16.26 18.30
N ASP A 101 17.72 -16.12 17.02
CA ASP A 101 17.51 -14.88 16.26
C ASP A 101 16.02 -14.55 16.14
N VAL A 102 15.18 -15.53 15.84
CA VAL A 102 13.74 -15.34 15.76
C VAL A 102 13.18 -14.87 17.10
N ARG A 103 13.60 -15.48 18.22
CA ARG A 103 13.18 -15.05 19.56
C ARG A 103 13.58 -13.59 19.82
N GLN A 104 14.81 -13.23 19.49
CA GLN A 104 15.31 -11.86 19.68
C GLN A 104 14.53 -10.83 18.84
N TYR A 105 14.36 -11.10 17.55
CA TYR A 105 13.67 -10.15 16.65
C TYR A 105 12.16 -10.10 16.91
N ARG A 106 11.53 -11.22 17.28
CA ARG A 106 10.15 -11.24 17.73
C ARG A 106 9.96 -10.41 19.01
N GLY A 107 10.83 -10.58 20.01
CA GLY A 107 10.77 -9.78 21.24
C GLY A 107 10.87 -8.28 20.93
N ARG A 108 11.83 -7.87 20.09
CA ARG A 108 11.93 -6.46 19.64
C ARG A 108 10.67 -5.98 18.92
N LEU A 109 10.08 -6.80 18.04
CA LEU A 109 8.85 -6.44 17.36
C LEU A 109 7.71 -6.20 18.36
N ILE A 110 7.53 -7.10 19.34
CA ILE A 110 6.50 -6.99 20.36
C ILE A 110 6.74 -5.74 21.23
N GLU A 111 7.97 -5.49 21.64
CA GLU A 111 8.36 -4.29 22.40
C GLU A 111 8.00 -3.00 21.63
N GLU A 112 8.34 -2.94 20.35
CA GLU A 112 8.05 -1.78 19.49
C GLU A 112 6.54 -1.53 19.35
N VAL A 113 5.73 -2.57 19.13
CA VAL A 113 4.28 -2.41 18.96
C VAL A 113 3.54 -2.19 20.27
N ALA A 114 4.04 -2.74 21.39
CA ALA A 114 3.47 -2.55 22.71
C ALA A 114 3.44 -1.09 23.16
N ALA A 115 4.36 -0.25 22.65
CA ALA A 115 4.35 1.18 22.91
C ALA A 115 3.10 1.91 22.37
N TYR A 116 2.31 1.27 21.50
CA TYR A 116 1.10 1.84 20.88
C TYR A 116 -0.21 1.28 21.40
N ASP A 117 -0.16 0.38 22.38
CA ASP A 117 -1.35 -0.22 23.01
C ASP A 117 -1.07 -0.49 24.50
N GLU A 118 -1.79 0.22 25.39
CA GLU A 118 -1.58 0.12 26.84
C GLU A 118 -1.83 -1.32 27.35
N ASN A 119 -2.85 -2.00 26.84
CA ASN A 119 -3.14 -3.38 27.26
C ASN A 119 -2.04 -4.35 26.80
N LEU A 120 -1.50 -4.13 25.60
CA LEU A 120 -0.40 -4.92 25.09
C LEU A 120 0.89 -4.68 25.87
N LEU A 121 1.12 -3.43 26.29
CA LEU A 121 2.26 -3.06 27.12
C LEU A 121 2.18 -3.73 28.51
N GLU A 122 1.00 -3.72 29.16
CA GLU A 122 0.79 -4.43 30.41
C GLU A 122 1.06 -5.93 30.30
N LYS A 123 0.51 -6.57 29.26
CA LYS A 123 0.77 -8.00 28.97
C LYS A 123 2.24 -8.28 28.71
N TYR A 124 2.91 -7.42 27.95
CA TYR A 124 4.35 -7.58 27.70
C TYR A 124 5.18 -7.54 28.98
N MET A 125 4.81 -6.67 29.93
CA MET A 125 5.49 -6.55 31.21
C MET A 125 5.19 -7.71 32.17
N GLU A 126 4.00 -8.31 32.08
CA GLU A 126 3.59 -9.43 32.95
C GLU A 126 4.01 -10.80 32.39
N ASP A 127 3.62 -11.09 31.16
CA ASP A 127 3.95 -12.35 30.47
C ASP A 127 3.86 -12.16 28.94
N GLU A 128 5.00 -12.04 28.28
CA GLU A 128 5.11 -11.92 26.82
C GLU A 128 4.38 -13.05 26.07
N ASN A 129 4.30 -14.25 26.65
CA ASN A 129 3.64 -15.39 26.02
C ASN A 129 2.10 -15.29 26.03
N SER A 130 1.52 -14.38 26.81
CA SER A 130 0.07 -14.14 26.82
C SER A 130 -0.40 -13.29 25.63
N ILE A 131 0.54 -12.68 24.88
CA ILE A 131 0.25 -11.82 23.74
C ILE A 131 -0.17 -12.66 22.53
N THR A 132 -1.37 -12.42 22.04
CA THR A 132 -1.92 -13.11 20.87
C THR A 132 -1.42 -12.51 19.56
N GLU A 133 -1.44 -13.31 18.51
CA GLU A 133 -1.11 -12.89 17.14
C GLU A 133 -1.97 -11.67 16.70
N GLU A 134 -3.26 -11.68 16.98
CA GLU A 134 -4.18 -10.62 16.58
C GLU A 134 -3.89 -9.29 17.30
N GLU A 135 -3.52 -9.35 18.58
CA GLU A 135 -3.10 -8.14 19.31
C GLU A 135 -1.87 -7.50 18.69
N VAL A 136 -0.89 -8.31 18.27
CA VAL A 136 0.29 -7.81 17.55
C VAL A 136 -0.11 -7.19 16.20
N HIS A 137 -0.99 -7.83 15.46
CA HIS A 137 -1.47 -7.32 14.17
C HIS A 137 -2.20 -5.97 14.33
N VAL A 138 -3.09 -5.83 15.31
CA VAL A 138 -3.84 -4.60 15.57
C VAL A 138 -2.90 -3.47 15.96
N ALA A 139 -1.98 -3.72 16.89
CA ALA A 139 -1.00 -2.72 17.33
C ALA A 139 -0.04 -2.30 16.21
N LEU A 140 0.45 -3.26 15.41
CA LEU A 140 1.32 -2.98 14.26
C LEU A 140 0.59 -2.16 13.18
N ARG A 141 -0.69 -2.46 12.92
CA ARG A 141 -1.50 -1.65 12.01
C ARG A 141 -1.64 -0.21 12.51
N ALA A 142 -1.98 -0.01 13.78
CA ALA A 142 -2.11 1.32 14.36
C ALA A 142 -0.80 2.11 14.23
N ALA A 143 0.33 1.52 14.60
CA ALA A 143 1.66 2.12 14.47
C ALA A 143 2.07 2.40 13.02
N THR A 144 1.65 1.57 12.07
CA THR A 144 1.89 1.78 10.63
C THR A 144 1.07 2.95 10.10
N LEU A 145 -0.20 3.05 10.45
CA LEU A 145 -1.09 4.14 10.04
C LEU A 145 -0.64 5.48 10.61
N ASP A 146 -0.12 5.48 11.82
CA ASP A 146 0.49 6.65 12.48
C ASP A 146 1.90 6.98 11.96
N MET A 147 2.48 6.13 11.10
CA MET A 147 3.84 6.22 10.54
C MET A 147 4.96 6.10 11.58
N SER A 148 4.68 5.64 12.76
CA SER A 148 5.64 5.42 13.84
C SER A 148 6.50 4.17 13.61
N ILE A 149 5.96 3.19 12.89
CA ILE A 149 6.66 1.98 12.47
C ILE A 149 6.50 1.79 10.96
N ILE A 150 7.59 1.39 10.31
CA ILE A 150 7.58 0.91 8.94
C ILE A 150 7.79 -0.61 8.98
N PRO A 151 6.74 -1.43 8.78
CA PRO A 151 6.91 -2.88 8.70
C PRO A 151 7.81 -3.27 7.53
N MET A 152 8.84 -4.07 7.80
CA MET A 152 9.81 -4.48 6.78
C MET A 152 9.64 -5.97 6.47
N THR A 153 9.50 -6.26 5.19
CA THR A 153 9.45 -7.61 4.62
C THR A 153 10.56 -7.80 3.60
N CYS A 154 10.82 -9.03 3.21
CA CYS A 154 11.84 -9.31 2.18
C CYS A 154 11.40 -10.44 1.26
N GLY A 155 12.08 -10.53 0.12
CA GLY A 155 11.82 -11.58 -0.84
C GLY A 155 12.56 -11.41 -2.16
N SER A 156 12.16 -12.22 -3.12
CA SER A 156 12.58 -12.14 -4.52
C SER A 156 11.35 -12.11 -5.42
N SER A 157 11.02 -10.93 -5.97
CA SER A 157 9.90 -10.79 -6.90
C SER A 157 10.12 -11.63 -8.17
N PHE A 158 11.36 -11.75 -8.62
CA PHE A 158 11.72 -12.53 -9.81
C PHE A 158 11.41 -14.02 -9.61
N LYS A 159 11.69 -14.55 -8.41
CA LYS A 159 11.40 -15.94 -8.04
C LYS A 159 10.03 -16.11 -7.39
N ASN A 160 9.25 -15.03 -7.27
CA ASN A 160 7.94 -14.99 -6.59
C ASN A 160 7.98 -15.52 -5.15
N LYS A 161 9.09 -15.33 -4.44
CA LYS A 161 9.26 -15.71 -3.03
C LYS A 161 9.02 -14.51 -2.13
N GLY A 162 8.13 -14.63 -1.15
CA GLY A 162 7.78 -13.57 -0.21
C GLY A 162 6.73 -12.58 -0.74
N VAL A 163 6.30 -12.67 -1.99
CA VAL A 163 5.37 -11.72 -2.61
C VAL A 163 3.97 -11.86 -2.03
N GLN A 164 3.47 -13.08 -1.85
CA GLN A 164 2.16 -13.33 -1.25
C GLN A 164 2.10 -12.77 0.17
N PHE A 165 3.14 -13.03 0.97
CA PHE A 165 3.24 -12.47 2.32
C PHE A 165 3.22 -10.93 2.31
N MET A 166 3.94 -10.30 1.40
CA MET A 166 3.95 -8.84 1.25
C MET A 166 2.56 -8.31 0.87
N LEU A 167 1.83 -8.99 -0.04
CA LEU A 167 0.47 -8.60 -0.41
C LEU A 167 -0.51 -8.72 0.77
N ASP A 168 -0.40 -9.78 1.57
CA ASP A 168 -1.19 -9.92 2.79
C ASP A 168 -0.86 -8.82 3.80
N ALA A 169 0.41 -8.44 3.93
CA ALA A 169 0.84 -7.33 4.78
C ALA A 169 0.30 -5.98 4.28
N VAL A 170 0.23 -5.74 2.97
CA VAL A 170 -0.42 -4.56 2.38
C VAL A 170 -1.89 -4.48 2.80
N CYS A 171 -2.64 -5.57 2.63
CA CYS A 171 -4.04 -5.61 3.01
C CYS A 171 -4.25 -5.42 4.52
N ARG A 172 -3.32 -5.91 5.34
CA ARG A 172 -3.44 -5.91 6.79
C ARG A 172 -3.00 -4.60 7.44
N TYR A 173 -1.95 -3.95 6.95
CA TYR A 173 -1.33 -2.80 7.64
C TYR A 173 -1.48 -1.46 6.94
N LEU A 174 -1.68 -1.41 5.63
CA LEU A 174 -1.81 -0.15 4.92
C LEU A 174 -3.25 0.39 4.98
N PRO A 175 -3.45 1.73 4.88
CA PRO A 175 -4.76 2.33 4.97
C PRO A 175 -5.65 1.95 3.79
N SER A 176 -6.90 1.67 4.09
CA SER A 176 -7.97 1.61 3.10
C SER A 176 -8.62 2.98 2.90
N PRO A 177 -9.44 3.19 1.86
CA PRO A 177 -10.25 4.40 1.73
C PRO A 177 -11.11 4.71 2.96
N MET A 178 -11.54 3.67 3.69
CA MET A 178 -12.37 3.79 4.89
C MET A 178 -11.62 4.31 6.12
N ASP A 179 -10.29 4.30 6.11
CA ASP A 179 -9.46 4.89 7.18
C ASP A 179 -9.39 6.42 7.08
N LYS A 180 -9.96 7.01 6.02
CA LYS A 180 -10.12 8.46 5.85
C LYS A 180 -11.55 8.86 6.17
N GLU A 181 -11.74 9.87 7.03
CA GLU A 181 -13.07 10.35 7.38
C GLU A 181 -13.77 10.98 6.19
N ALA A 182 -13.09 11.83 5.45
CA ALA A 182 -13.61 12.50 4.26
C ALA A 182 -12.49 13.01 3.36
N ILE A 183 -12.81 13.24 2.09
CA ILE A 183 -11.98 14.07 1.20
C ILE A 183 -12.52 15.49 1.20
N HIS A 184 -11.62 16.45 1.32
CA HIS A 184 -11.93 17.87 1.32
C HIS A 184 -11.76 18.48 -0.05
N GLY A 185 -12.52 19.53 -0.30
CA GLY A 185 -12.48 20.31 -1.51
C GLY A 185 -13.26 21.61 -1.35
N THR A 186 -13.50 22.32 -2.45
CA THR A 186 -14.27 23.56 -2.48
C THR A 186 -15.44 23.45 -3.44
N ASP A 187 -16.56 24.08 -3.12
CA ASP A 187 -17.66 24.25 -4.06
C ASP A 187 -17.22 25.24 -5.15
N PRO A 188 -17.26 24.87 -6.44
CA PRO A 188 -16.78 25.76 -7.51
C PRO A 188 -17.67 27.01 -7.75
N LYS A 189 -18.85 27.08 -7.15
CA LYS A 189 -19.77 28.21 -7.29
C LYS A 189 -19.67 29.21 -6.14
N THR A 190 -19.54 28.68 -4.90
CA THR A 190 -19.54 29.50 -3.69
C THR A 190 -18.14 29.72 -3.14
N GLU A 191 -17.15 28.92 -3.60
CA GLU A 191 -15.77 28.88 -3.08
C GLU A 191 -15.70 28.45 -1.59
N GLU A 192 -16.79 27.93 -1.05
CA GLU A 192 -16.84 27.46 0.34
C GLU A 192 -16.24 26.06 0.45
N PRO A 193 -15.57 25.74 1.60
CA PRO A 193 -15.08 24.41 1.87
C PRO A 193 -16.23 23.40 1.90
N THR A 194 -16.01 22.27 1.28
CA THR A 194 -16.93 21.14 1.28
C THR A 194 -16.18 19.82 1.40
N SER A 195 -16.86 18.73 1.69
CA SER A 195 -16.25 17.43 1.83
C SER A 195 -17.15 16.31 1.31
N ARG A 196 -16.55 15.14 1.04
CA ARG A 196 -17.25 13.91 0.67
C ARG A 196 -16.69 12.76 1.49
N LYS A 197 -17.59 11.90 2.00
CA LYS A 197 -17.19 10.65 2.65
C LYS A 197 -16.83 9.59 1.60
N PRO A 198 -15.97 8.64 1.92
CA PRO A 198 -15.66 7.51 1.04
C PRO A 198 -16.80 6.48 1.04
N SER A 199 -17.97 6.88 0.54
CA SER A 199 -19.17 6.07 0.49
C SER A 199 -19.78 6.11 -0.91
N VAL A 200 -20.38 5.00 -1.33
CA VAL A 200 -21.11 4.88 -2.60
C VAL A 200 -22.41 5.69 -2.62
N ASP A 201 -22.95 6.01 -1.45
CA ASP A 201 -24.18 6.80 -1.29
C ASP A 201 -23.96 8.31 -1.43
N GLU A 202 -22.72 8.74 -1.43
CA GLU A 202 -22.34 10.14 -1.64
C GLU A 202 -22.40 10.51 -3.14
N PRO A 203 -22.52 11.80 -3.48
CA PRO A 203 -22.34 12.25 -4.86
C PRO A 203 -20.95 11.86 -5.39
N PHE A 204 -20.88 11.45 -6.65
CA PHE A 204 -19.64 11.03 -7.27
C PHE A 204 -18.61 12.15 -7.28
N SER A 205 -17.38 11.83 -6.89
CA SER A 205 -16.21 12.68 -7.08
C SER A 205 -14.95 11.86 -7.33
N ALA A 206 -14.12 12.30 -8.26
CA ALA A 206 -12.89 11.65 -8.65
C ALA A 206 -11.82 12.66 -9.07
N LEU A 207 -10.56 12.30 -8.95
CA LEU A 207 -9.43 13.08 -9.42
C LEU A 207 -8.70 12.34 -10.53
N ALA A 208 -8.52 12.98 -11.68
CA ALA A 208 -7.69 12.48 -12.77
C ALA A 208 -6.22 12.74 -12.43
N PHE A 209 -5.45 11.68 -12.17
CA PHE A 209 -4.06 11.82 -11.73
C PHE A 209 -3.02 11.49 -12.81
N LYS A 210 -3.43 10.85 -13.91
CA LYS A 210 -2.53 10.52 -15.02
C LYS A 210 -3.28 10.45 -16.33
N ILE A 211 -2.70 11.04 -17.38
CA ILE A 211 -3.19 10.92 -18.76
C ILE A 211 -2.15 10.13 -19.55
N ALA A 212 -2.59 9.10 -20.24
CA ALA A 212 -1.78 8.31 -21.15
C ALA A 212 -2.40 8.31 -22.56
N THR A 213 -1.58 8.09 -23.57
CA THR A 213 -2.05 7.87 -24.93
C THR A 213 -1.91 6.40 -25.24
N ASP A 214 -3.04 5.77 -25.57
CA ASP A 214 -3.10 4.37 -25.98
C ASP A 214 -3.32 4.30 -27.49
N PRO A 215 -2.58 3.45 -28.23
CA PRO A 215 -2.69 3.36 -29.70
C PRO A 215 -4.06 2.94 -30.19
N PHE A 216 -4.84 2.19 -29.39
CA PHE A 216 -6.11 1.60 -29.77
C PHE A 216 -7.33 2.38 -29.30
N VAL A 217 -7.25 2.95 -28.09
CA VAL A 217 -8.40 3.62 -27.46
C VAL A 217 -8.22 5.15 -27.34
N GLY A 218 -7.07 5.67 -27.76
CA GLY A 218 -6.78 7.10 -27.72
C GLY A 218 -6.37 7.62 -26.34
N ARG A 219 -6.95 8.73 -25.89
CA ARG A 219 -6.68 9.28 -24.56
C ARG A 219 -7.30 8.43 -23.47
N LEU A 220 -6.45 7.94 -22.58
CA LEU A 220 -6.82 7.15 -21.40
C LEU A 220 -6.52 7.98 -20.15
N ALA A 221 -7.55 8.37 -19.42
CA ALA A 221 -7.41 9.11 -18.19
C ALA A 221 -7.55 8.16 -16.99
N PHE A 222 -6.50 8.07 -16.18
CA PHE A 222 -6.51 7.35 -14.91
C PHE A 222 -7.04 8.27 -13.83
N PHE A 223 -8.00 7.79 -13.08
CA PHE A 223 -8.62 8.55 -12.00
C PHE A 223 -8.90 7.68 -10.80
N ARG A 224 -8.93 8.31 -9.62
CA ARG A 224 -9.37 7.69 -8.38
C ARG A 224 -10.73 8.25 -8.01
N ALA A 225 -11.71 7.36 -7.79
CA ALA A 225 -12.99 7.70 -7.22
C ALA A 225 -12.85 7.88 -5.70
N TYR A 226 -13.22 9.03 -5.18
CA TYR A 226 -13.17 9.34 -3.75
C TYR A 226 -14.52 9.20 -3.08
N SER A 227 -15.61 9.41 -3.81
CA SER A 227 -16.97 9.28 -3.31
C SER A 227 -17.93 8.85 -4.41
N GLY A 228 -19.08 8.30 -4.02
CA GLY A 228 -20.13 7.91 -4.93
C GLY A 228 -19.78 6.72 -5.79
N ALA A 229 -20.55 6.56 -6.85
CA ALA A 229 -20.33 5.56 -7.88
C ALA A 229 -20.64 6.13 -9.26
N LEU A 230 -20.02 5.57 -10.29
CA LEU A 230 -20.18 5.99 -11.67
C LEU A 230 -20.33 4.79 -12.59
N ASP A 231 -21.40 4.76 -13.38
CA ASP A 231 -21.62 3.75 -14.40
C ASP A 231 -21.00 4.15 -15.75
N ALA A 232 -20.48 3.20 -16.50
CA ALA A 232 -20.00 3.43 -17.85
C ALA A 232 -21.12 3.98 -18.74
N GLY A 233 -20.80 4.94 -19.61
CA GLY A 233 -21.77 5.64 -20.43
C GLY A 233 -22.39 6.90 -19.78
N SER A 234 -22.14 7.12 -18.49
CA SER A 234 -22.63 8.29 -17.73
C SER A 234 -21.88 9.58 -18.06
N TYR A 235 -22.43 10.67 -17.57
CA TYR A 235 -21.83 12.00 -17.67
C TYR A 235 -21.29 12.46 -16.31
N VAL A 236 -20.18 13.16 -16.34
CA VAL A 236 -19.58 13.87 -15.21
C VAL A 236 -19.31 15.31 -15.56
N LEU A 237 -19.27 16.18 -14.56
CA LEU A 237 -18.79 17.54 -14.70
C LEU A 237 -17.27 17.54 -14.52
N ASN A 238 -16.54 18.11 -15.50
CA ASN A 238 -15.16 18.51 -15.30
C ASN A 238 -15.15 19.92 -14.74
N THR A 239 -14.75 20.09 -13.50
CA THR A 239 -14.84 21.38 -12.79
C THR A 239 -13.90 22.45 -13.34
N ARG A 240 -12.73 22.04 -13.91
CA ARG A 240 -11.81 22.99 -14.53
C ARG A 240 -12.38 23.60 -15.80
N SER A 241 -12.94 22.78 -16.69
CA SER A 241 -13.45 23.26 -17.98
C SER A 241 -14.91 23.72 -17.91
N GLY A 242 -15.63 23.36 -16.84
CA GLY A 242 -17.08 23.59 -16.70
C GLY A 242 -17.93 22.75 -17.64
N ASN A 243 -17.34 21.81 -18.37
CA ASN A 243 -18.02 21.01 -19.37
C ASN A 243 -18.47 19.66 -18.80
N LYS A 244 -19.61 19.17 -19.34
CA LYS A 244 -20.00 17.76 -19.15
C LYS A 244 -19.17 16.86 -20.05
N GLU A 245 -18.53 15.89 -19.46
CA GLU A 245 -17.76 14.87 -20.14
C GLU A 245 -18.50 13.53 -20.09
N ARG A 246 -18.58 12.84 -21.22
CA ARG A 246 -19.14 11.49 -21.26
C ARG A 246 -18.05 10.46 -21.06
N ILE A 247 -18.19 9.64 -20.05
CA ILE A 247 -17.31 8.50 -19.80
C ILE A 247 -17.85 7.29 -20.57
N SER A 248 -17.33 7.09 -21.78
CA SER A 248 -17.85 6.07 -22.69
C SER A 248 -17.60 4.65 -22.17
N ARG A 249 -16.40 4.40 -21.65
CA ARG A 249 -15.98 3.12 -21.10
C ARG A 249 -15.07 3.36 -19.90
N ILE A 250 -15.19 2.46 -18.92
CA ILE A 250 -14.33 2.41 -17.74
C ILE A 250 -13.55 1.10 -17.80
N TYR A 251 -12.29 1.14 -17.45
CA TYR A 251 -11.41 -0.03 -17.42
C TYR A 251 -10.78 -0.17 -16.04
N GLN A 252 -10.75 -1.38 -15.54
CA GLN A 252 -9.80 -1.77 -14.53
C GLN A 252 -8.48 -2.13 -15.24
N MET A 253 -7.41 -1.50 -14.81
CA MET A 253 -6.11 -1.69 -15.44
C MET A 253 -5.29 -2.73 -14.67
N HIS A 254 -4.76 -3.68 -15.40
CA HIS A 254 -3.87 -4.70 -14.88
C HIS A 254 -2.61 -4.74 -15.74
N ALA A 255 -1.59 -4.01 -15.34
CA ALA A 255 -0.43 -3.69 -16.17
C ALA A 255 -0.87 -3.08 -17.52
N ASN A 256 -0.63 -3.73 -18.64
CA ASN A 256 -1.05 -3.29 -19.98
C ASN A 256 -2.41 -3.88 -20.42
N LYS A 257 -3.05 -4.69 -19.58
CA LYS A 257 -4.37 -5.24 -19.88
C LYS A 257 -5.46 -4.28 -19.42
N GLN A 258 -6.44 -4.08 -20.30
CA GLN A 258 -7.62 -3.25 -20.06
C GLN A 258 -8.81 -4.18 -19.88
N GLU A 259 -9.34 -4.28 -18.68
CA GLU A 259 -10.55 -5.04 -18.39
C GLU A 259 -11.73 -4.08 -18.28
N PRO A 260 -12.69 -4.12 -19.26
CA PRO A 260 -13.86 -3.24 -19.16
C PRO A 260 -14.70 -3.57 -17.93
N ILE A 261 -15.08 -2.52 -17.19
CA ILE A 261 -16.01 -2.63 -16.07
C ILE A 261 -17.23 -1.74 -16.30
N GLU A 262 -18.37 -2.17 -15.79
CA GLU A 262 -19.62 -1.43 -15.94
C GLU A 262 -19.74 -0.28 -14.95
N ARG A 263 -19.09 -0.39 -13.79
CA ARG A 263 -19.22 0.55 -12.67
C ARG A 263 -17.93 0.67 -11.91
N ILE A 264 -17.63 1.89 -11.42
CA ILE A 264 -16.55 2.19 -10.48
C ILE A 264 -17.15 2.87 -9.25
N GLU A 265 -16.59 2.58 -8.07
CA GLU A 265 -17.10 3.02 -6.78
C GLU A 265 -16.05 3.76 -5.96
N ALA A 266 -16.49 4.44 -4.90
CA ALA A 266 -15.63 5.15 -3.97
C ALA A 266 -14.48 4.27 -3.46
N GLY A 267 -13.25 4.75 -3.61
CA GLY A 267 -12.02 4.04 -3.25
C GLY A 267 -11.32 3.35 -4.42
N ASP A 268 -12.01 3.10 -5.52
CA ASP A 268 -11.45 2.45 -6.70
C ASP A 268 -10.54 3.38 -7.51
N ILE A 269 -9.61 2.74 -8.22
CA ILE A 269 -8.81 3.37 -9.27
C ILE A 269 -9.19 2.73 -10.60
N GLY A 270 -9.58 3.57 -11.56
CA GLY A 270 -9.92 3.13 -12.90
C GLY A 270 -9.28 4.00 -13.96
N ALA A 271 -9.45 3.58 -15.19
CA ALA A 271 -9.11 4.39 -16.35
C ALA A 271 -10.34 4.52 -17.26
N ALA A 272 -10.50 5.68 -17.88
CA ALA A 272 -11.63 5.92 -18.76
C ALA A 272 -11.23 6.60 -20.06
N VAL A 273 -12.07 6.40 -21.07
CA VAL A 273 -11.97 7.00 -22.39
C VAL A 273 -13.23 7.78 -22.74
N GLY A 274 -13.11 8.66 -23.73
CA GLY A 274 -14.24 9.46 -24.23
C GLY A 274 -14.18 10.90 -23.83
N PHE A 275 -13.21 11.33 -23.03
CA PHE A 275 -13.02 12.72 -22.65
C PHE A 275 -12.63 13.58 -23.84
N LYS A 276 -13.24 14.76 -23.96
CA LYS A 276 -12.89 15.78 -24.95
C LYS A 276 -11.75 16.68 -24.45
N ASP A 277 -11.83 17.11 -23.20
CA ASP A 277 -10.83 17.98 -22.57
C ASP A 277 -10.57 17.51 -21.13
N ILE A 278 -9.54 16.67 -20.96
CA ILE A 278 -9.10 16.16 -19.67
C ILE A 278 -7.61 16.42 -19.48
N LYS A 279 -7.23 16.86 -18.28
CA LYS A 279 -5.85 17.08 -17.85
C LYS A 279 -5.60 16.40 -16.50
N THR A 280 -4.33 16.14 -16.22
CA THR A 280 -3.91 15.70 -14.88
C THR A 280 -4.25 16.79 -13.87
N GLY A 281 -4.85 16.40 -12.75
CA GLY A 281 -5.35 17.32 -11.71
C GLY A 281 -6.81 17.72 -11.87
N ASP A 282 -7.48 17.35 -12.98
CA ASP A 282 -8.90 17.66 -13.16
C ASP A 282 -9.77 16.86 -12.17
N THR A 283 -10.74 17.54 -11.56
CA THR A 283 -11.79 16.91 -10.78
C THR A 283 -12.97 16.57 -11.67
N LEU A 284 -13.43 15.34 -11.56
CA LEU A 284 -14.64 14.83 -12.21
C LEU A 284 -15.69 14.57 -11.12
N CYS A 285 -16.87 15.16 -11.22
CA CYS A 285 -17.89 15.02 -10.18
C CYS A 285 -19.32 15.02 -10.72
N ASP A 286 -20.27 14.75 -9.82
CA ASP A 286 -21.69 14.92 -10.09
C ASP A 286 -22.00 16.42 -10.31
N GLU A 287 -22.67 16.74 -11.41
CA GLU A 287 -23.08 18.11 -11.75
C GLU A 287 -24.02 18.72 -10.71
N LYS A 288 -24.85 17.91 -10.06
CA LYS A 288 -25.83 18.40 -9.07
C LYS A 288 -25.19 18.72 -7.72
N ALA A 289 -24.06 18.15 -7.44
CA ALA A 289 -23.29 18.36 -6.22
C ALA A 289 -21.81 18.56 -6.55
N PRO A 290 -21.44 19.70 -7.19
CA PRO A 290 -20.09 19.91 -7.65
C PRO A 290 -19.11 20.09 -6.49
N ILE A 291 -17.89 19.64 -6.71
CA ILE A 291 -16.75 19.80 -5.79
C ILE A 291 -15.48 19.93 -6.63
N VAL A 292 -14.56 20.78 -6.22
CA VAL A 292 -13.18 20.81 -6.71
C VAL A 292 -12.31 20.16 -5.64
N LEU A 293 -11.75 19.01 -5.96
CA LEU A 293 -10.80 18.35 -5.08
C LEU A 293 -9.46 19.07 -5.20
N GLU A 294 -8.75 19.20 -4.07
CA GLU A 294 -7.42 19.80 -4.11
C GLU A 294 -6.49 18.91 -4.94
N SER A 295 -5.80 19.52 -5.90
CA SER A 295 -4.75 18.85 -6.66
C SER A 295 -3.57 18.58 -5.72
N MET A 296 -3.15 17.33 -5.65
CA MET A 296 -1.92 16.95 -4.96
C MET A 296 -0.69 17.57 -5.62
#